data_70e45cc3a04b27c35640e394f4076ba6
#
_entry.id   70e45cc3a04b27c35640e394f4076ba6
#
_cell.length_a   1.000
_cell.length_b   1.000
_cell.length_c   1.000
_cell.angle_alpha   90.00
_cell.angle_beta   90.00
_cell.angle_gamma   90.00
#
_symmetry.space_group_name_H-M   'P 1'
#
loop_
_entity.id
_entity.type
_entity.pdbx_description
1 polymer ?
#
loop_
_entity_poly.entity_id
_entity_poly.type
_entity_poly.pdbx_seq_one_letter_code
_entity_poly.pdbx_strand_id
1 'polypeptide(L)'
;MYDFIERRYLYREDWIRSSKYILQLMKLNRVGLIHYIYKRISSHFGKHRTWIQTIISSKCSDLFIERKEYFEIKSIVEVLQADHQLLYGYLHNLYIRDNKLPAEFHDLQVILYACYDRTKLLPFLKSSTHYEEHEALKVVRSKGYQEEEVYLLARMGKKSEALNLLLSTADSIEKAVEFCLDQADSELWLELIDLSIVNPKFIKDLLKTVGNYVDPLVIIKRIPEGMEIPELRDAIQIVLRDSTDRQRMWKSAEVISSQDGLNLVKKLFKLRSAGHFVDKGIDNNVLIWTI
;
A
#
# COMPACT_ATOMS: atom_id res chain seq x y z
N MET A 1 6.88 46.63 8.95
CA MET A 1 7.04 45.90 7.68
C MET A 1 5.84 45.00 7.41
N TYR A 2 5.44 44.13 8.33
CA TYR A 2 4.28 43.23 8.17
C TYR A 2 2.97 43.99 7.88
N ASP A 3 2.64 45.03 8.66
CA ASP A 3 1.44 45.84 8.46
C ASP A 3 1.42 46.56 7.09
N PHE A 4 2.59 46.90 6.55
CA PHE A 4 2.73 47.49 5.24
C PHE A 4 2.36 46.50 4.12
N ILE A 5 2.85 45.26 4.23
CA ILE A 5 2.55 44.18 3.27
C ILE A 5 1.06 43.84 3.33
N GLU A 6 0.51 43.75 4.54
CA GLU A 6 -0.93 43.51 4.74
C GLU A 6 -1.78 44.57 4.04
N ARG A 7 -1.57 45.84 4.38
CA ARG A 7 -2.39 46.93 3.87
C ARG A 7 -2.21 47.16 2.38
N ARG A 8 -1.02 46.96 1.84
CA ARG A 8 -0.70 47.30 0.46
C ARG A 8 -0.93 46.19 -0.52
N TYR A 9 -0.71 44.94 -0.13
CA TYR A 9 -0.75 43.82 -1.06
C TYR A 9 -1.78 42.75 -0.69
N LEU A 10 -1.87 42.31 0.56
CA LEU A 10 -2.82 41.26 0.95
C LEU A 10 -4.28 41.75 0.89
N TYR A 11 -4.55 42.96 1.33
CA TYR A 11 -5.90 43.54 1.21
C TYR A 11 -6.37 43.79 -0.23
N ARG A 12 -5.43 43.94 -1.15
CA ARG A 12 -5.73 44.16 -2.58
C ARG A 12 -5.65 42.88 -3.39
N GLU A 13 -5.45 41.74 -2.75
CA GLU A 13 -5.27 40.45 -3.40
C GLU A 13 -4.14 40.41 -4.44
N ASP A 14 -3.14 41.29 -4.32
CA ASP A 14 -1.95 41.31 -5.19
C ASP A 14 -0.95 40.23 -4.75
N TRP A 15 -1.28 39.00 -5.08
CA TRP A 15 -0.52 37.81 -4.69
C TRP A 15 0.86 37.74 -5.33
N ILE A 16 1.05 38.30 -6.53
CA ILE A 16 2.34 38.28 -7.23
C ILE A 16 3.40 39.08 -6.46
N ARG A 17 3.03 40.26 -5.95
CA ARG A 17 3.96 41.08 -5.17
C ARG A 17 4.07 40.63 -3.74
N SER A 18 2.98 40.20 -3.13
CA SER A 18 3.00 39.70 -1.76
C SER A 18 3.80 38.43 -1.61
N SER A 19 3.78 37.50 -2.59
CA SER A 19 4.54 36.26 -2.54
C SER A 19 6.04 36.46 -2.37
N LYS A 20 6.63 37.40 -3.11
CA LYS A 20 8.06 37.75 -3.00
C LYS A 20 8.42 38.24 -1.61
N TYR A 21 7.60 39.07 -1.01
CA TYR A 21 7.86 39.63 0.34
C TYR A 21 7.62 38.64 1.44
N ILE A 22 6.60 37.79 1.31
CA ILE A 22 6.31 36.72 2.29
C ILE A 22 7.48 35.74 2.37
N LEU A 23 7.99 35.25 1.23
CA LEU A 23 9.14 34.34 1.19
C LEU A 23 10.42 35.02 1.73
N GLN A 24 10.67 36.29 1.43
CA GLN A 24 11.80 37.03 1.99
C GLN A 24 11.68 37.21 3.49
N LEU A 25 10.49 37.52 3.99
CA LEU A 25 10.24 37.62 5.44
C LEU A 25 10.39 36.30 6.15
N MET A 26 9.98 35.19 5.53
CA MET A 26 10.19 33.84 6.05
C MET A 26 11.68 33.49 6.17
N LYS A 27 12.51 33.94 5.23
CA LYS A 27 13.98 33.77 5.29
C LYS A 27 14.63 34.63 6.39
N LEU A 28 14.16 35.86 6.58
CA LEU A 28 14.75 36.82 7.51
C LEU A 28 14.27 36.62 8.96
N ASN A 29 12.99 36.46 9.18
CA ASN A 29 12.40 36.30 10.50
C ASN A 29 11.15 35.44 10.44
N ARG A 30 11.37 34.14 10.40
CA ARG A 30 10.32 33.13 10.29
C ARG A 30 9.40 33.14 11.51
N VAL A 31 9.96 33.20 12.72
CA VAL A 31 9.19 33.25 13.97
C VAL A 31 8.31 34.49 14.02
N GLY A 32 8.83 35.62 13.58
CA GLY A 32 8.08 36.87 13.51
C GLY A 32 6.92 36.83 12.51
N LEU A 33 7.10 36.21 11.34
CA LEU A 33 6.03 36.05 10.36
C LEU A 33 4.96 35.06 10.84
N ILE A 34 5.38 33.93 11.38
CA ILE A 34 4.46 32.95 11.97
C ILE A 34 3.68 33.60 13.13
N HIS A 35 4.35 34.37 13.99
CA HIS A 35 3.71 35.09 15.09
C HIS A 35 2.73 36.16 14.58
N TYR A 36 3.06 36.85 13.51
CA TYR A 36 2.18 37.84 12.89
C TYR A 36 0.93 37.21 12.28
N ILE A 37 1.09 36.15 11.49
CA ILE A 37 -0.03 35.36 10.93
C ILE A 37 -0.88 34.79 12.08
N TYR A 38 -0.23 34.30 13.15
CA TYR A 38 -0.87 33.84 14.36
C TYR A 38 -1.71 34.90 15.07
N LYS A 39 -1.16 36.09 15.28
CA LYS A 39 -1.84 37.21 15.93
C LYS A 39 -3.11 37.62 15.16
N ARG A 40 -3.06 37.53 13.86
CA ARG A 40 -4.20 37.85 12.97
C ARG A 40 -5.30 36.79 13.02
N ILE A 41 -4.91 35.52 13.03
CA ILE A 41 -5.87 34.41 13.15
C ILE A 41 -6.46 34.34 14.57
N SER A 42 -5.65 34.57 15.60
CA SER A 42 -6.08 34.48 17.01
C SER A 42 -6.93 35.65 17.48
N SER A 43 -6.95 36.78 16.78
CA SER A 43 -7.94 37.85 17.02
C SER A 43 -9.38 37.39 16.76
N HIS A 44 -9.57 36.27 16.06
CA HIS A 44 -10.88 35.67 15.77
C HIS A 44 -11.19 34.41 16.62
N PHE A 45 -10.21 33.82 17.35
CA PHE A 45 -10.39 32.60 18.15
C PHE A 45 -9.59 32.62 19.43
N GLY A 46 -10.30 32.66 20.59
CA GLY A 46 -9.68 32.68 21.92
C GLY A 46 -8.95 31.41 22.35
N LYS A 47 -7.91 31.62 23.10
CA LYS A 47 -7.23 30.78 24.09
C LYS A 47 -7.20 29.24 23.92
N HIS A 48 -6.22 28.69 23.16
CA HIS A 48 -5.60 27.38 23.45
C HIS A 48 -4.27 27.24 22.71
N ARG A 49 -3.16 27.27 23.45
CA ARG A 49 -1.80 27.42 22.93
C ARG A 49 -1.26 26.24 22.11
N THR A 50 -1.63 25.01 22.41
CA THR A 50 -1.21 23.79 21.70
C THR A 50 -2.02 23.49 20.44
N TRP A 51 -3.31 23.77 20.46
CA TRP A 51 -4.20 23.69 19.30
C TRP A 51 -3.80 24.66 18.19
N ILE A 52 -3.28 25.77 18.58
CA ILE A 52 -2.94 26.90 17.73
C ILE A 52 -1.72 26.58 16.87
N GLN A 53 -0.74 25.85 17.40
CA GLN A 53 0.46 25.45 16.63
C GLN A 53 0.09 24.47 15.52
N THR A 54 -0.84 23.55 15.77
CA THR A 54 -1.37 22.61 14.77
C THR A 54 -2.23 23.32 13.71
N ILE A 55 -3.07 24.28 14.12
CA ILE A 55 -3.92 25.05 13.19
C ILE A 55 -3.12 26.02 12.33
N ILE A 56 -2.07 26.63 12.87
CA ILE A 56 -1.18 27.51 12.11
C ILE A 56 -0.41 26.70 11.07
N SER A 57 0.08 25.53 11.44
CA SER A 57 0.75 24.61 10.50
C SER A 57 -0.17 24.25 9.34
N SER A 58 -1.43 23.90 9.61
CA SER A 58 -2.39 23.49 8.57
C SER A 58 -2.86 24.71 7.72
N LYS A 59 -3.19 25.85 8.34
CA LYS A 59 -3.71 27.01 7.59
C LYS A 59 -2.65 27.74 6.77
N CYS A 60 -1.39 27.80 7.24
CA CYS A 60 -0.32 28.33 6.41
C CYS A 60 0.00 27.42 5.23
N SER A 61 0.01 26.11 5.43
CA SER A 61 0.17 25.15 4.35
C SER A 61 -0.98 25.22 3.36
N ASP A 62 -2.22 25.36 3.83
CA ASP A 62 -3.41 25.50 3.00
C ASP A 62 -3.33 26.73 2.09
N LEU A 63 -2.89 27.87 2.62
CA LEU A 63 -2.74 29.09 1.84
C LEU A 63 -1.70 28.95 0.72
N PHE A 64 -0.57 28.31 0.98
CA PHE A 64 0.45 28.03 -0.03
C PHE A 64 -0.04 27.04 -1.09
N ILE A 65 -0.85 26.07 -0.72
CA ILE A 65 -1.45 25.10 -1.65
C ILE A 65 -2.53 25.76 -2.51
N GLU A 66 -3.42 26.57 -1.92
CA GLU A 66 -4.48 27.27 -2.64
C GLU A 66 -3.94 28.28 -3.64
N ARG A 67 -2.78 28.90 -3.34
CA ARG A 67 -2.14 29.92 -4.17
C ARG A 67 -0.85 29.43 -4.83
N LYS A 68 -0.79 28.13 -5.19
CA LYS A 68 0.38 27.51 -5.83
C LYS A 68 0.85 28.20 -7.12
N GLU A 69 -0.02 28.92 -7.80
CA GLU A 69 0.32 29.68 -9.00
C GLU A 69 1.36 30.78 -8.75
N TYR A 70 1.44 31.27 -7.51
CA TYR A 70 2.32 32.36 -7.11
C TYR A 70 3.54 31.90 -6.29
N PHE A 71 3.55 30.65 -5.83
CA PHE A 71 4.58 30.11 -4.96
C PHE A 71 5.19 28.86 -5.57
N GLU A 72 6.46 28.91 -5.88
CA GLU A 72 7.23 27.73 -6.30
C GLU A 72 7.44 26.80 -5.11
N ILE A 73 7.09 25.52 -5.26
CA ILE A 73 7.18 24.50 -4.20
C ILE A 73 8.61 24.41 -3.64
N LYS A 74 9.64 24.46 -4.52
CA LYS A 74 11.05 24.42 -4.10
C LYS A 74 11.40 25.55 -3.14
N SER A 75 10.99 26.77 -3.44
CA SER A 75 11.26 27.93 -2.59
C SER A 75 10.60 27.83 -1.22
N ILE A 76 9.41 27.24 -1.15
CA ILE A 76 8.71 27.00 0.12
C ILE A 76 9.43 25.93 0.92
N VAL A 77 9.80 24.82 0.28
CA VAL A 77 10.52 23.71 0.93
C VAL A 77 11.86 24.19 1.51
N GLU A 78 12.66 24.95 0.75
CA GLU A 78 13.91 25.53 1.24
C GLU A 78 13.72 26.40 2.51
N VAL A 79 12.66 27.20 2.54
CA VAL A 79 12.35 28.04 3.68
C VAL A 79 11.87 27.23 4.88
N LEU A 80 11.08 26.15 4.64
CA LEU A 80 10.53 25.31 5.68
C LEU A 80 11.50 24.23 6.19
N GLN A 81 12.62 23.96 5.49
CA GLN A 81 13.63 22.97 5.92
C GLN A 81 14.14 23.17 7.36
N ALA A 82 14.13 24.40 7.85
CA ALA A 82 14.52 24.69 9.24
C ALA A 82 13.49 24.20 10.27
N ASP A 83 12.23 23.85 9.85
CA ASP A 83 11.16 23.31 10.72
C ASP A 83 10.49 22.12 10.10
N HIS A 84 11.01 20.98 10.44
CA HIS A 84 10.52 19.72 9.87
C HIS A 84 9.04 19.45 10.16
N GLN A 85 8.49 19.99 11.25
CA GLN A 85 7.07 19.80 11.57
C GLN A 85 6.16 20.59 10.63
N LEU A 86 6.52 21.84 10.32
CA LEU A 86 5.78 22.64 9.33
C LEU A 86 5.94 22.08 7.92
N LEU A 87 7.15 21.63 7.59
CA LEU A 87 7.45 20.99 6.32
C LEU A 87 6.62 19.70 6.13
N TYR A 88 6.53 18.87 7.17
CA TYR A 88 5.68 17.69 7.18
C TYR A 88 4.22 18.07 6.87
N GLY A 89 3.64 19.04 7.59
CA GLY A 89 2.28 19.49 7.37
C GLY A 89 2.04 19.99 5.95
N TYR A 90 2.98 20.78 5.41
CA TYR A 90 2.88 21.31 4.06
C TYR A 90 2.92 20.21 2.98
N LEU A 91 3.93 19.35 3.00
CA LEU A 91 4.08 18.29 2.01
C LEU A 91 2.98 17.23 2.12
N HIS A 92 2.54 16.92 3.34
CA HIS A 92 1.42 16.01 3.56
C HIS A 92 0.11 16.53 2.96
N ASN A 93 -0.23 17.80 3.22
CA ASN A 93 -1.43 18.42 2.66
C ASN A 93 -1.34 18.54 1.14
N LEU A 94 -0.15 18.86 0.60
CA LEU A 94 0.08 18.91 -0.84
C LEU A 94 -0.17 17.53 -1.51
N TYR A 95 0.33 16.46 -0.86
CA TYR A 95 0.14 15.10 -1.35
C TYR A 95 -1.34 14.67 -1.32
N ILE A 96 -2.06 14.97 -0.24
CA ILE A 96 -3.49 14.57 -0.11
C ILE A 96 -4.38 15.31 -1.10
N ARG A 97 -4.18 16.63 -1.26
CA ARG A 97 -5.10 17.46 -2.07
C ARG A 97 -4.88 17.30 -3.57
N ASP A 98 -3.64 17.27 -4.01
CA ASP A 98 -3.32 17.31 -5.43
C ASP A 98 -2.79 15.99 -5.98
N ASN A 99 -2.38 15.04 -5.12
CA ASN A 99 -1.62 13.83 -5.48
C ASN A 99 -0.43 14.15 -6.43
N LYS A 100 0.04 15.40 -6.42
CA LYS A 100 1.04 15.99 -7.33
C LYS A 100 2.26 16.46 -6.55
N LEU A 101 2.67 15.69 -5.54
CA LEU A 101 3.96 15.92 -4.93
C LEU A 101 5.03 15.72 -6.02
N PRO A 102 5.90 16.71 -6.32
CA PRO A 102 6.98 16.51 -7.28
C PRO A 102 7.89 15.36 -6.84
N ALA A 103 8.35 14.56 -7.79
CA ALA A 103 9.19 13.39 -7.53
C ALA A 103 10.41 13.70 -6.65
N GLU A 104 10.96 14.89 -6.79
CA GLU A 104 12.13 15.38 -6.02
C GLU A 104 11.91 15.41 -4.49
N PHE A 105 10.66 15.44 -4.02
CA PHE A 105 10.33 15.55 -2.59
C PHE A 105 9.83 14.24 -1.98
N HIS A 106 9.77 13.15 -2.74
CA HIS A 106 9.28 11.88 -2.24
C HIS A 106 10.22 11.29 -1.18
N ASP A 107 11.54 11.40 -1.38
CA ASP A 107 12.53 10.95 -0.39
C ASP A 107 12.42 11.73 0.93
N LEU A 108 12.27 13.05 0.81
CA LEU A 108 12.07 13.91 1.96
C LEU A 108 10.76 13.57 2.70
N GLN A 109 9.71 13.25 1.95
CA GLN A 109 8.41 12.84 2.52
C GLN A 109 8.52 11.51 3.28
N VAL A 110 9.28 10.54 2.78
CA VAL A 110 9.57 9.28 3.49
C VAL A 110 10.22 9.56 4.85
N ILE A 111 11.24 10.43 4.87
CA ILE A 111 11.93 10.80 6.12
C ILE A 111 10.97 11.47 7.10
N LEU A 112 10.12 12.38 6.61
CA LEU A 112 9.17 13.10 7.45
C LEU A 112 8.08 12.17 8.01
N TYR A 113 7.54 11.26 7.19
CA TYR A 113 6.60 10.24 7.69
C TYR A 113 7.24 9.31 8.70
N ALA A 114 8.47 8.87 8.47
CA ALA A 114 9.20 8.05 9.43
C ALA A 114 9.46 8.76 10.77
N CYS A 115 9.54 10.10 10.78
CA CYS A 115 9.76 10.88 11.99
C CYS A 115 8.50 11.28 12.73
N TYR A 116 7.41 11.61 12.02
CA TYR A 116 6.23 12.24 12.60
C TYR A 116 4.97 11.37 12.57
N ASP A 117 4.79 10.53 11.56
CA ASP A 117 3.56 9.74 11.41
C ASP A 117 3.81 8.42 10.70
N ARG A 118 4.13 7.39 11.47
CA ARG A 118 4.37 6.04 10.97
C ARG A 118 3.16 5.49 10.21
N THR A 119 1.92 5.80 10.67
CA THR A 119 0.71 5.21 10.09
C THR A 119 0.52 5.55 8.62
N LYS A 120 1.07 6.67 8.17
CA LYS A 120 1.00 7.14 6.78
C LYS A 120 2.19 6.69 5.93
N LEU A 121 3.25 6.17 6.56
CA LEU A 121 4.46 5.77 5.86
C LEU A 121 4.20 4.59 4.91
N LEU A 122 3.64 3.49 5.40
CA LEU A 122 3.37 2.30 4.60
C LEU A 122 2.39 2.57 3.43
N PRO A 123 1.24 3.27 3.63
CA PRO A 123 0.38 3.67 2.52
C PRO A 123 1.09 4.54 1.48
N PHE A 124 1.95 5.45 1.90
CA PHE A 124 2.74 6.29 1.00
C PHE A 124 3.75 5.48 0.19
N LEU A 125 4.49 4.56 0.83
CA LEU A 125 5.43 3.66 0.17
C LEU A 125 4.75 2.78 -0.89
N LYS A 126 3.51 2.35 -0.63
CA LYS A 126 2.70 1.56 -1.58
C LYS A 126 2.19 2.38 -2.76
N SER A 127 1.84 3.63 -2.53
CA SER A 127 1.23 4.50 -3.57
C SER A 127 2.25 5.23 -4.43
N SER A 128 3.45 5.50 -3.91
CA SER A 128 4.51 6.21 -4.61
C SER A 128 5.56 5.26 -5.20
N THR A 129 6.11 5.66 -6.35
CA THR A 129 7.20 4.94 -7.03
C THR A 129 8.45 5.81 -7.24
N HIS A 130 8.42 7.07 -6.77
CA HIS A 130 9.43 8.07 -7.09
C HIS A 130 10.47 8.31 -5.98
N TYR A 131 10.49 7.50 -4.94
CA TYR A 131 11.50 7.57 -3.88
C TYR A 131 12.64 6.56 -4.11
N GLU A 132 13.80 6.83 -3.57
CA GLU A 132 14.94 5.92 -3.62
C GLU A 132 14.80 4.82 -2.56
N GLU A 133 14.66 3.58 -3.00
CA GLU A 133 14.37 2.43 -2.13
C GLU A 133 15.47 2.17 -1.11
N HIS A 134 16.74 2.36 -1.50
CA HIS A 134 17.89 2.16 -0.59
C HIS A 134 17.93 3.18 0.54
N GLU A 135 17.65 4.45 0.26
CA GLU A 135 17.63 5.49 1.29
C GLU A 135 16.40 5.32 2.19
N ALA A 136 15.23 5.01 1.62
CA ALA A 136 14.04 4.69 2.39
C ALA A 136 14.29 3.50 3.34
N LEU A 137 14.95 2.45 2.87
CA LEU A 137 15.30 1.28 3.69
C LEU A 137 16.23 1.64 4.85
N LYS A 138 17.24 2.50 4.65
CA LYS A 138 18.11 2.98 5.72
C LYS A 138 17.33 3.72 6.80
N VAL A 139 16.41 4.60 6.39
CA VAL A 139 15.57 5.37 7.32
C VAL A 139 14.68 4.44 8.13
N VAL A 140 14.01 3.51 7.48
CA VAL A 140 13.11 2.54 8.10
C VAL A 140 13.86 1.64 9.10
N ARG A 141 15.05 1.14 8.73
CA ARG A 141 15.92 0.34 9.61
C ARG A 141 16.38 1.13 10.85
N SER A 142 16.75 2.39 10.67
CA SER A 142 17.17 3.25 11.79
C SER A 142 16.07 3.47 12.83
N LYS A 143 14.78 3.37 12.40
CA LYS A 143 13.60 3.52 13.26
C LYS A 143 13.05 2.18 13.76
N GLY A 144 13.51 1.06 13.24
CA GLY A 144 13.04 -0.29 13.61
C GLY A 144 11.61 -0.59 13.13
N TYR A 145 11.20 -0.07 11.99
CA TYR A 145 9.85 -0.26 11.42
C TYR A 145 9.81 -1.51 10.54
N GLN A 146 9.47 -2.63 11.13
CA GLN A 146 9.56 -3.96 10.52
C GLN A 146 8.62 -4.15 9.32
N GLU A 147 7.37 -3.71 9.40
CA GLU A 147 6.39 -3.90 8.32
C GLU A 147 6.78 -3.12 7.06
N GLU A 148 7.26 -1.90 7.26
CA GLU A 148 7.77 -1.05 6.21
C GLU A 148 9.08 -1.59 5.62
N GLU A 149 9.96 -2.16 6.45
CA GLU A 149 11.20 -2.79 6.02
C GLU A 149 10.95 -4.02 5.16
N VAL A 150 10.04 -4.91 5.59
CA VAL A 150 9.63 -6.09 4.83
C VAL A 150 9.07 -5.67 3.46
N TYR A 151 8.23 -4.65 3.42
CA TYR A 151 7.67 -4.14 2.17
C TYR A 151 8.76 -3.65 1.21
N LEU A 152 9.71 -2.85 1.70
CA LEU A 152 10.81 -2.32 0.88
C LEU A 152 11.74 -3.42 0.39
N LEU A 153 12.09 -4.39 1.23
CA LEU A 153 12.90 -5.55 0.84
C LEU A 153 12.23 -6.38 -0.25
N ALA A 154 10.92 -6.62 -0.12
CA ALA A 154 10.14 -7.32 -1.14
C ALA A 154 10.16 -6.57 -2.49
N ARG A 155 9.98 -5.25 -2.45
CA ARG A 155 10.00 -4.39 -3.63
C ARG A 155 11.37 -4.36 -4.33
N MET A 156 12.45 -4.38 -3.55
CA MET A 156 13.83 -4.47 -4.04
C MET A 156 14.20 -5.87 -4.57
N GLY A 157 13.29 -6.85 -4.52
CA GLY A 157 13.54 -8.24 -4.91
C GLY A 157 14.32 -9.07 -3.88
N LYS A 158 14.60 -8.54 -2.69
CA LYS A 158 15.29 -9.23 -1.60
C LYS A 158 14.30 -9.98 -0.70
N LYS A 159 13.52 -10.85 -1.33
CA LYS A 159 12.42 -11.57 -0.70
C LYS A 159 12.88 -12.49 0.43
N SER A 160 14.03 -13.15 0.27
CA SER A 160 14.63 -14.01 1.28
C SER A 160 15.02 -13.25 2.56
N GLU A 161 15.59 -12.03 2.42
CA GLU A 161 15.90 -11.19 3.58
C GLU A 161 14.60 -10.77 4.31
N ALA A 162 13.54 -10.41 3.56
CA ALA A 162 12.24 -10.06 4.11
C ALA A 162 11.61 -11.23 4.89
N LEU A 163 11.68 -12.45 4.34
CA LEU A 163 11.16 -13.64 4.98
C LEU A 163 11.92 -13.97 6.29
N ASN A 164 13.24 -13.91 6.25
CA ASN A 164 14.08 -14.09 7.44
C ASN A 164 13.76 -13.07 8.53
N LEU A 165 13.54 -11.81 8.16
CA LEU A 165 13.15 -10.76 9.10
C LEU A 165 11.80 -11.08 9.76
N LEU A 166 10.80 -11.48 8.97
CA LEU A 166 9.49 -11.87 9.49
C LEU A 166 9.58 -13.04 10.48
N LEU A 167 10.34 -14.08 10.16
CA LEU A 167 10.50 -15.25 11.03
C LEU A 167 11.29 -14.96 12.30
N SER A 168 12.25 -14.02 12.26
CA SER A 168 13.07 -13.65 13.42
C SER A 168 12.31 -12.80 14.44
N THR A 169 11.30 -12.04 13.97
CA THR A 169 10.60 -11.04 14.78
C THR A 169 9.19 -11.44 15.19
N ALA A 170 8.60 -12.43 14.51
CA ALA A 170 7.24 -12.89 14.78
C ALA A 170 7.21 -14.12 15.67
N ASP A 171 6.33 -14.10 16.68
CA ASP A 171 5.98 -15.29 17.45
C ASP A 171 5.06 -16.24 16.65
N SER A 172 4.52 -15.81 15.52
CA SER A 172 3.63 -16.58 14.65
C SER A 172 4.08 -16.56 13.18
N ILE A 173 3.92 -17.70 12.53
CA ILE A 173 4.27 -17.89 11.11
C ILE A 173 3.25 -17.25 10.15
N GLU A 174 2.11 -16.79 10.65
CA GLU A 174 0.98 -16.29 9.85
C GLU A 174 1.38 -15.12 8.93
N LYS A 175 2.15 -14.15 9.44
CA LYS A 175 2.64 -13.02 8.63
C LYS A 175 3.59 -13.46 7.51
N ALA A 176 4.41 -14.48 7.77
CA ALA A 176 5.31 -15.03 6.75
C ALA A 176 4.54 -15.79 5.66
N VAL A 177 3.48 -16.50 6.04
CA VAL A 177 2.56 -17.17 5.10
C VAL A 177 1.81 -16.14 4.25
N GLU A 178 1.26 -15.08 4.86
CA GLU A 178 0.59 -13.99 4.15
C GLU A 178 1.54 -13.31 3.16
N PHE A 179 2.78 -13.08 3.57
CA PHE A 179 3.80 -12.54 2.70
C PHE A 179 4.10 -13.46 1.49
N CYS A 180 4.21 -14.77 1.69
CA CYS A 180 4.41 -15.72 0.60
C CYS A 180 3.21 -15.77 -0.36
N LEU A 181 1.99 -15.63 0.17
CA LEU A 181 0.77 -15.53 -0.65
C LEU A 181 0.77 -14.27 -1.52
N ASP A 182 1.11 -13.13 -0.95
CA ASP A 182 1.16 -11.85 -1.66
C ASP A 182 2.21 -11.84 -2.77
N GLN A 183 3.34 -12.52 -2.57
CA GLN A 183 4.42 -12.59 -3.56
C GLN A 183 4.16 -13.63 -4.66
N ALA A 184 3.24 -14.59 -4.45
CA ALA A 184 2.88 -15.67 -5.38
C ALA A 184 4.09 -16.44 -5.96
N ASP A 185 5.15 -16.62 -5.17
CA ASP A 185 6.42 -17.20 -5.57
C ASP A 185 6.60 -18.57 -4.93
N SER A 186 6.77 -19.61 -5.77
CA SER A 186 6.92 -20.98 -5.31
C SER A 186 8.25 -21.26 -4.58
N GLU A 187 9.30 -20.52 -4.92
CA GLU A 187 10.62 -20.68 -4.29
C GLU A 187 10.59 -20.18 -2.85
N LEU A 188 9.86 -19.08 -2.60
CA LEU A 188 9.68 -18.56 -1.23
C LEU A 188 8.97 -19.54 -0.30
N TRP A 189 8.04 -20.36 -0.82
CA TRP A 189 7.40 -21.40 -0.02
C TRP A 189 8.38 -22.46 0.43
N LEU A 190 9.31 -22.85 -0.45
CA LEU A 190 10.34 -23.84 -0.10
C LEU A 190 11.30 -23.27 0.94
N GLU A 191 11.68 -22.01 0.79
CA GLU A 191 12.54 -21.31 1.74
C GLU A 191 11.84 -21.12 3.10
N LEU A 192 10.54 -20.75 3.11
CA LEU A 192 9.74 -20.68 4.34
C LEU A 192 9.71 -22.03 5.08
N ILE A 193 9.53 -23.13 4.35
CA ILE A 193 9.54 -24.47 4.91
C ILE A 193 10.90 -24.78 5.53
N ASP A 194 11.99 -24.55 4.79
CA ASP A 194 13.36 -24.86 5.24
C ASP A 194 13.75 -24.05 6.50
N LEU A 195 13.37 -22.77 6.56
CA LEU A 195 13.60 -21.93 7.72
C LEU A 195 12.71 -22.30 8.93
N SER A 196 11.49 -22.77 8.66
CA SER A 196 10.54 -23.13 9.71
C SER A 196 10.88 -24.49 10.37
N ILE A 197 11.58 -25.37 9.67
CA ILE A 197 11.98 -26.69 10.20
C ILE A 197 12.92 -26.55 11.39
N VAL A 198 13.68 -25.47 11.47
CA VAL A 198 14.59 -25.21 12.60
C VAL A 198 13.82 -25.08 13.93
N ASN A 199 12.57 -24.61 13.89
CA ASN A 199 11.74 -24.42 15.09
C ASN A 199 10.50 -25.32 15.08
N PRO A 200 10.42 -26.36 15.98
CA PRO A 200 9.30 -27.29 16.00
C PRO A 200 7.92 -26.68 16.17
N LYS A 201 7.81 -25.49 16.81
CA LYS A 201 6.54 -24.78 16.98
C LYS A 201 6.02 -24.27 15.63
N PHE A 202 6.90 -23.77 14.78
CA PHE A 202 6.52 -23.25 13.46
C PHE A 202 6.04 -24.34 12.51
N ILE A 203 6.55 -25.57 12.64
CA ILE A 203 6.13 -26.69 11.78
C ILE A 203 4.64 -26.99 11.99
N LYS A 204 4.16 -26.98 13.23
CA LYS A 204 2.74 -27.20 13.53
C LYS A 204 1.84 -26.15 12.88
N ASP A 205 2.20 -24.87 13.05
CA ASP A 205 1.42 -23.76 12.52
C ASP A 205 1.54 -23.68 10.99
N LEU A 206 2.71 -24.02 10.45
CA LEU A 206 2.94 -24.18 9.02
C LEU A 206 2.02 -25.26 8.43
N LEU A 207 1.96 -26.44 9.02
CA LEU A 207 1.09 -27.53 8.55
C LEU A 207 -0.38 -27.11 8.54
N LYS A 208 -0.85 -26.39 9.55
CA LYS A 208 -2.23 -25.91 9.62
C LYS A 208 -2.57 -24.84 8.57
N THR A 209 -1.65 -23.90 8.33
CA THR A 209 -1.90 -22.76 7.44
C THR A 209 -1.54 -23.05 5.99
N VAL A 210 -0.41 -23.70 5.76
CA VAL A 210 0.16 -23.91 4.42
C VAL A 210 -0.40 -25.14 3.71
N GLY A 211 -0.99 -26.09 4.44
CA GLY A 211 -1.60 -27.28 3.85
C GLY A 211 -2.68 -27.02 2.78
N ASN A 212 -3.15 -25.76 2.70
CA ASN A 212 -4.07 -25.32 1.66
C ASN A 212 -3.37 -24.81 0.37
N TYR A 213 -2.10 -24.44 0.45
CA TYR A 213 -1.36 -23.77 -0.64
C TYR A 213 -0.21 -24.62 -1.20
N VAL A 214 0.39 -25.44 -0.35
CA VAL A 214 1.50 -26.33 -0.71
C VAL A 214 1.10 -27.76 -0.37
N ASP A 215 1.60 -28.73 -1.16
CA ASP A 215 1.38 -30.14 -0.87
C ASP A 215 2.00 -30.49 0.51
N PRO A 216 1.19 -30.94 1.47
CA PRO A 216 1.68 -31.30 2.81
C PRO A 216 2.78 -32.35 2.78
N LEU A 217 2.83 -33.19 1.77
CA LEU A 217 3.89 -34.18 1.59
C LEU A 217 5.26 -33.57 1.42
N VAL A 218 5.34 -32.39 0.81
CA VAL A 218 6.61 -31.64 0.65
C VAL A 218 7.15 -31.21 2.01
N ILE A 219 6.28 -30.77 2.90
CA ILE A 219 6.62 -30.36 4.27
C ILE A 219 7.08 -31.58 5.06
N ILE A 220 6.27 -32.66 5.06
CA ILE A 220 6.54 -33.89 5.83
C ILE A 220 7.87 -34.53 5.41
N LYS A 221 8.18 -34.57 4.11
CA LYS A 221 9.45 -35.17 3.61
C LYS A 221 10.69 -34.40 4.04
N ARG A 222 10.55 -33.12 4.37
CA ARG A 222 11.68 -32.27 4.79
C ARG A 222 11.90 -32.27 6.30
N ILE A 223 10.94 -32.76 7.09
CA ILE A 223 11.09 -32.85 8.53
C ILE A 223 12.15 -33.92 8.84
N PRO A 224 13.19 -33.61 9.64
CA PRO A 224 14.20 -34.57 10.03
C PRO A 224 13.61 -35.73 10.84
N GLU A 225 14.09 -36.95 10.58
CA GLU A 225 13.69 -38.11 11.35
C GLU A 225 14.07 -37.96 12.83
N GLY A 226 13.15 -38.28 13.73
CA GLY A 226 13.37 -38.21 15.18
C GLY A 226 13.07 -36.84 15.80
N MET A 227 12.59 -35.86 15.05
CA MET A 227 12.18 -34.57 15.62
C MET A 227 10.85 -34.70 16.34
N GLU A 228 10.81 -34.33 17.62
CA GLU A 228 9.57 -34.27 18.41
C GLU A 228 8.83 -32.95 18.12
N ILE A 229 7.68 -33.05 17.48
CA ILE A 229 6.83 -31.91 17.17
C ILE A 229 5.58 -31.97 18.05
N PRO A 230 5.34 -30.97 18.92
CA PRO A 230 4.17 -30.93 19.77
C PRO A 230 2.89 -30.87 18.94
N GLU A 231 1.88 -31.68 19.32
CA GLU A 231 0.56 -31.73 18.64
C GLU A 231 0.59 -32.07 17.14
N LEU A 232 1.64 -32.70 16.65
CA LEU A 232 1.79 -33.08 15.23
C LEU A 232 0.61 -33.93 14.74
N ARG A 233 0.12 -34.84 15.57
CA ARG A 233 -1.00 -35.73 15.27
C ARG A 233 -2.25 -34.91 14.89
N ASP A 234 -2.56 -33.92 15.71
CA ASP A 234 -3.76 -33.07 15.49
C ASP A 234 -3.60 -32.21 14.25
N ALA A 235 -2.41 -31.65 14.03
CA ALA A 235 -2.11 -30.90 12.81
C ALA A 235 -2.27 -31.76 11.54
N ILE A 236 -1.74 -32.98 11.53
CA ILE A 236 -1.88 -33.93 10.42
C ILE A 236 -3.35 -34.31 10.21
N GLN A 237 -4.12 -34.54 11.27
CA GLN A 237 -5.56 -34.85 11.13
C GLN A 237 -6.33 -33.72 10.46
N ILE A 238 -6.05 -32.47 10.81
CA ILE A 238 -6.65 -31.27 10.16
C ILE A 238 -6.30 -31.25 8.67
N VAL A 239 -5.02 -31.38 8.34
CA VAL A 239 -4.53 -31.38 6.96
C VAL A 239 -5.17 -32.47 6.12
N LEU A 240 -5.28 -33.70 6.66
CA LEU A 240 -5.93 -34.84 5.98
C LEU A 240 -7.42 -34.59 5.75
N ARG A 241 -8.12 -34.00 6.72
CA ARG A 241 -9.54 -33.65 6.57
C ARG A 241 -9.70 -32.59 5.46
N ASP A 242 -8.94 -31.52 5.51
CA ASP A 242 -9.01 -30.44 4.53
C ASP A 242 -8.66 -30.93 3.12
N SER A 243 -7.68 -31.83 3.00
CA SER A 243 -7.30 -32.45 1.73
C SER A 243 -8.43 -33.35 1.17
N THR A 244 -9.08 -34.14 2.02
CA THR A 244 -10.21 -35.00 1.60
C THR A 244 -11.44 -34.18 1.20
N ASP A 245 -11.74 -33.09 1.93
CA ASP A 245 -12.87 -32.22 1.62
C ASP A 245 -12.63 -31.45 0.33
N ARG A 246 -11.39 -30.98 0.11
CA ARG A 246 -10.98 -30.36 -1.16
C ARG A 246 -11.12 -31.34 -2.34
N GLN A 247 -10.65 -32.58 -2.18
CA GLN A 247 -10.80 -33.60 -3.22
C GLN A 247 -12.28 -33.88 -3.55
N ARG A 248 -13.14 -33.91 -2.54
CA ARG A 248 -14.59 -34.05 -2.74
C ARG A 248 -15.19 -32.87 -3.51
N MET A 249 -14.78 -31.63 -3.14
CA MET A 249 -15.23 -30.43 -3.86
C MET A 249 -14.79 -30.44 -5.31
N TRP A 250 -13.52 -30.79 -5.59
CA TRP A 250 -13.03 -30.89 -6.97
C TRP A 250 -13.79 -31.93 -7.80
N LYS A 251 -14.03 -33.11 -7.24
CA LYS A 251 -14.85 -34.14 -7.91
C LYS A 251 -16.27 -33.66 -8.19
N SER A 252 -16.89 -32.97 -7.25
CA SER A 252 -18.22 -32.40 -7.44
C SER A 252 -18.25 -31.32 -8.53
N ALA A 253 -17.25 -30.42 -8.55
CA ALA A 253 -17.10 -29.41 -9.57
C ALA A 253 -16.87 -30.00 -10.96
N GLU A 254 -16.07 -31.08 -11.06
CA GLU A 254 -15.83 -31.82 -12.30
C GLU A 254 -17.14 -32.44 -12.87
N VAL A 255 -17.93 -33.05 -11.99
CA VAL A 255 -19.25 -33.63 -12.40
C VAL A 255 -20.19 -32.54 -12.91
N ILE A 256 -20.30 -31.41 -12.20
CA ILE A 256 -21.15 -30.29 -12.62
C ILE A 256 -20.67 -29.71 -13.94
N SER A 257 -19.37 -29.43 -14.10
CA SER A 257 -18.80 -28.91 -15.33
C SER A 257 -19.02 -29.85 -16.53
N SER A 258 -18.84 -31.15 -16.33
CA SER A 258 -19.08 -32.18 -17.35
C SER A 258 -20.57 -32.20 -17.77
N GLN A 259 -21.48 -32.08 -16.81
CA GLN A 259 -22.91 -32.07 -17.05
C GLN A 259 -23.37 -30.83 -17.80
N ASP A 260 -22.82 -29.66 -17.45
CA ASP A 260 -23.07 -28.41 -18.16
C ASP A 260 -22.50 -28.45 -19.58
N GLY A 261 -21.33 -29.01 -19.78
CA GLY A 261 -20.74 -29.25 -21.08
C GLY A 261 -21.65 -30.11 -21.98
N LEU A 262 -22.13 -31.22 -21.42
CA LEU A 262 -23.11 -32.09 -22.16
C LEU A 262 -24.41 -31.37 -22.47
N ASN A 263 -24.92 -30.54 -21.57
CA ASN A 263 -26.12 -29.75 -21.80
C ASN A 263 -25.93 -28.71 -22.91
N LEU A 264 -24.77 -28.05 -22.95
CA LEU A 264 -24.41 -27.11 -24.01
C LEU A 264 -24.29 -27.81 -25.37
N VAL A 265 -23.65 -28.98 -25.44
CA VAL A 265 -23.54 -29.78 -26.66
C VAL A 265 -24.93 -30.19 -27.16
N LYS A 266 -25.81 -30.68 -26.28
CA LYS A 266 -27.20 -31.02 -26.64
C LYS A 266 -27.96 -29.80 -27.16
N LYS A 267 -27.76 -28.61 -26.55
CA LYS A 267 -28.39 -27.37 -26.99
C LYS A 267 -27.89 -26.95 -28.36
N LEU A 268 -26.59 -27.02 -28.59
CA LEU A 268 -25.97 -26.74 -29.89
C LEU A 268 -26.48 -27.69 -30.98
N PHE A 269 -26.59 -29.00 -30.66
CA PHE A 269 -27.11 -29.98 -31.57
C PHE A 269 -28.58 -29.70 -31.97
N LYS A 270 -29.42 -29.35 -30.98
CA LYS A 270 -30.80 -28.93 -31.22
C LYS A 270 -30.90 -27.67 -32.10
N LEU A 271 -30.05 -26.68 -31.85
CA LEU A 271 -30.01 -25.44 -32.65
C LEU A 271 -29.55 -25.73 -34.09
N ARG A 272 -28.56 -26.60 -34.28
CA ARG A 272 -28.12 -27.03 -35.61
C ARG A 272 -29.19 -27.81 -36.36
N SER A 273 -29.88 -28.71 -35.68
CA SER A 273 -30.94 -29.54 -36.31
C SER A 273 -32.22 -28.75 -36.63
N ALA A 274 -32.45 -27.59 -35.95
CA ALA A 274 -33.64 -26.77 -36.19
C ALA A 274 -33.54 -25.94 -37.48
N GLY A 275 -32.35 -25.74 -38.07
CA GLY A 275 -32.17 -24.93 -39.27
C GLY A 275 -32.51 -23.45 -39.05
N HIS A 276 -32.02 -22.58 -39.91
CA HIS A 276 -32.43 -21.16 -39.94
C HIS A 276 -33.17 -20.86 -41.23
N PHE A 277 -34.33 -20.22 -41.10
CA PHE A 277 -34.99 -19.62 -42.24
C PHE A 277 -34.23 -18.38 -42.68
N VAL A 278 -33.66 -18.36 -43.84
CA VAL A 278 -33.09 -17.17 -44.45
C VAL A 278 -34.14 -16.58 -45.39
N ASP A 279 -34.70 -15.45 -44.98
CA ASP A 279 -35.59 -14.66 -45.82
C ASP A 279 -34.75 -13.98 -46.92
N LYS A 280 -34.73 -14.64 -48.11
CA LYS A 280 -34.28 -13.96 -49.33
C LYS A 280 -35.52 -13.27 -49.89
N GLY A 281 -35.64 -11.96 -49.60
CA GLY A 281 -36.71 -11.17 -50.11
C GLY A 281 -37.12 -11.59 -51.53
N ILE A 282 -38.45 -11.83 -51.71
CA ILE A 282 -39.17 -12.31 -52.93
C ILE A 282 -39.09 -13.86 -53.15
N ASP A 283 -40.09 -14.53 -52.63
CA ASP A 283 -40.72 -15.77 -53.10
C ASP A 283 -40.03 -17.14 -52.94
N ASN A 284 -39.00 -17.37 -52.14
CA ASN A 284 -38.67 -18.77 -51.79
C ASN A 284 -38.03 -18.90 -50.43
N ASN A 285 -38.78 -19.37 -49.45
CA ASN A 285 -38.24 -19.83 -48.14
C ASN A 285 -37.43 -21.12 -48.35
N VAL A 286 -36.11 -21.03 -48.36
CA VAL A 286 -35.22 -22.18 -48.45
C VAL A 286 -34.67 -22.49 -47.06
N LEU A 287 -34.91 -23.70 -46.57
CA LEU A 287 -34.31 -24.23 -45.33
C LEU A 287 -32.84 -24.61 -45.65
N ILE A 288 -31.89 -23.84 -45.11
CA ILE A 288 -30.48 -24.15 -45.27
C ILE A 288 -30.02 -24.95 -44.05
N TRP A 289 -29.67 -26.20 -44.27
CA TRP A 289 -28.97 -27.04 -43.29
C TRP A 289 -27.49 -26.76 -43.39
N THR A 290 -26.90 -26.10 -42.37
CA THR A 290 -25.45 -26.04 -42.24
C THR A 290 -24.95 -27.32 -41.60
N ILE A 291 -24.13 -28.07 -42.34
CA ILE A 291 -23.45 -29.29 -41.93
C ILE A 291 -22.34 -28.96 -40.97
#